data_a416247fe5bb64b0bac060858c02b224
#
_entry.id   a416247fe5bb64b0bac060858c02b224
#
_cell.length_a   1.000
_cell.length_b   1.000
_cell.length_c   1.000
_cell.angle_alpha   90.00
_cell.angle_beta   90.00
_cell.angle_gamma   90.00
#
_symmetry.space_group_name_H-M   'P 1'
#
loop_
_entity.id
_entity.type
_entity.pdbx_description
1 polymer ?
#
loop_
_entity_poly.entity_id
_entity_poly.type
_entity_poly.pdbx_seq_one_letter_code
_entity_poly.pdbx_strand_id
1 'polypeptide(L)'
;DLNKKLKKLKFFSLNIVKKILNNEDLDLSLIDNKYFLDGCWKTIQNNSSEDKIYSTMEVPHIVTDRISYETQIFYQTEVFFNSNAGLFFIADVKDELIQKFEAILNFLGDEGLGADKTIGKGLFEAEEIPDFNLNFNETENKSNFYYSLSLYSPTKEEFEKIAPDESYYDFIIRDGLVSNKTL
;
A
#
# COMPACT_ATOMS: atom_id res chain seq x y z
N ASP A 1 -20.78 2.05 17.63
CA ASP A 1 -20.79 0.68 17.14
C ASP A 1 -19.39 0.27 16.63
N LEU A 2 -18.65 -0.46 17.48
CA LEU A 2 -17.29 -0.90 17.26
C LEU A 2 -17.15 -1.70 15.94
N ASN A 3 -18.10 -2.58 15.66
CA ASN A 3 -18.08 -3.42 14.47
C ASN A 3 -18.12 -2.60 13.17
N LYS A 4 -18.81 -1.46 13.15
CA LYS A 4 -18.83 -0.58 11.99
C LYS A 4 -17.50 0.13 11.80
N LYS A 5 -16.81 0.47 12.90
CA LYS A 5 -15.47 1.09 12.84
C LYS A 5 -14.44 0.07 12.37
N LEU A 6 -14.45 -1.16 12.90
CA LEU A 6 -13.56 -2.25 12.48
C LEU A 6 -13.70 -2.55 10.97
N LYS A 7 -14.91 -2.57 10.44
CA LYS A 7 -15.15 -2.78 9.00
C LYS A 7 -14.58 -1.68 8.10
N LYS A 8 -14.31 -0.50 8.64
CA LYS A 8 -13.69 0.62 7.90
C LYS A 8 -12.18 0.61 7.97
N LEU A 9 -11.58 -0.25 8.79
CA LEU A 9 -10.15 -0.41 8.89
C LEU A 9 -9.60 -1.00 7.59
N LYS A 10 -8.64 -0.29 6.99
CA LYS A 10 -7.91 -0.74 5.81
C LYS A 10 -6.43 -0.95 6.12
N PHE A 11 -5.91 -0.19 7.07
CA PHE A 11 -4.50 -0.18 7.40
C PHE A 11 -4.29 -0.14 8.91
N PHE A 12 -3.17 -0.67 9.35
CA PHE A 12 -2.72 -0.62 10.74
C PHE A 12 -1.37 0.07 10.81
N SER A 13 -1.14 0.88 11.84
CA SER A 13 0.21 1.36 12.11
C SER A 13 1.12 0.19 12.47
N LEU A 14 2.41 0.32 12.20
CA LEU A 14 3.40 -0.72 12.48
C LEU A 14 3.36 -1.20 13.94
N ASN A 15 3.15 -0.29 14.89
CA ASN A 15 3.04 -0.64 16.30
C ASN A 15 1.85 -1.54 16.61
N ILE A 16 0.72 -1.35 15.93
CA ILE A 16 -0.45 -2.24 16.07
C ILE A 16 -0.15 -3.59 15.44
N VAL A 17 0.48 -3.61 14.27
CA VAL A 17 0.90 -4.86 13.62
C VAL A 17 1.83 -5.65 14.52
N LYS A 18 2.84 -5.01 15.15
CA LYS A 18 3.74 -5.66 16.11
C LYS A 18 2.98 -6.28 17.29
N LYS A 19 2.01 -5.58 17.84
CA LYS A 19 1.17 -6.12 18.94
C LYS A 19 0.37 -7.35 18.49
N ILE A 20 -0.23 -7.30 17.31
CA ILE A 20 -0.98 -8.44 16.75
C ILE A 20 -0.05 -9.65 16.59
N LEU A 21 1.13 -9.44 16.01
CA LEU A 21 2.07 -10.52 15.76
C LEU A 21 2.68 -11.10 17.04
N ASN A 22 2.83 -10.30 18.08
CA ASN A 22 3.28 -10.73 19.40
C ASN A 22 2.14 -11.32 20.26
N ASN A 23 0.93 -11.41 19.72
CA ASN A 23 -0.26 -11.87 20.44
C ASN A 23 -0.54 -11.05 21.72
N GLU A 24 -0.25 -9.74 21.67
CA GLU A 24 -0.53 -8.80 22.74
C GLU A 24 -1.99 -8.34 22.67
N ASP A 25 -2.58 -8.08 23.84
CA ASP A 25 -3.93 -7.55 23.92
C ASP A 25 -4.04 -6.17 23.25
N LEU A 26 -5.03 -6.02 22.39
CA LEU A 26 -5.36 -4.76 21.75
C LEU A 26 -6.51 -4.08 22.49
N ASP A 27 -6.28 -2.88 22.96
CA ASP A 27 -7.35 -2.07 23.51
C ASP A 27 -8.25 -1.51 22.39
N LEU A 28 -9.30 -2.27 22.07
CA LEU A 28 -10.26 -1.92 21.04
C LEU A 28 -11.07 -0.65 21.38
N SER A 29 -11.06 -0.19 22.62
CA SER A 29 -11.71 1.06 23.04
C SER A 29 -11.04 2.29 22.42
N LEU A 30 -9.75 2.15 22.03
CA LEU A 30 -8.98 3.19 21.35
C LEU A 30 -9.31 3.35 19.87
N ILE A 31 -10.23 2.56 19.32
CA ILE A 31 -10.73 2.76 17.96
C ILE A 31 -11.71 3.93 17.93
N ASP A 32 -11.19 5.11 18.07
CA ASP A 32 -11.96 6.34 17.95
C ASP A 32 -11.30 7.27 16.91
N ASN A 33 -11.97 8.39 16.61
CA ASN A 33 -11.52 9.32 15.56
C ASN A 33 -10.13 9.91 15.83
N LYS A 34 -9.67 9.94 17.10
CA LYS A 34 -8.35 10.48 17.47
C LYS A 34 -7.21 9.55 17.04
N TYR A 35 -7.50 8.26 16.90
CA TYR A 35 -6.53 7.23 16.54
C TYR A 35 -6.76 6.69 15.12
N PHE A 36 -7.76 7.21 14.43
CA PHE A 36 -8.19 6.73 13.13
C PHE A 36 -7.99 7.82 12.07
N LEU A 37 -7.15 7.58 11.09
CA LEU A 37 -6.87 8.49 9.99
C LEU A 37 -6.91 7.75 8.66
N ASP A 38 -7.79 8.19 7.74
CA ASP A 38 -7.92 7.66 6.38
C ASP A 38 -7.99 6.11 6.29
N GLY A 39 -8.68 5.49 7.25
CA GLY A 39 -8.77 4.02 7.32
C GLY A 39 -7.58 3.35 8.01
N CYS A 40 -6.64 4.11 8.55
CA CYS A 40 -5.50 3.60 9.31
C CYS A 40 -5.72 3.76 10.81
N TRP A 41 -5.59 2.68 11.57
CA TRP A 41 -5.58 2.71 13.02
C TRP A 41 -4.16 2.89 13.55
N LYS A 42 -3.97 3.94 14.34
CA LYS A 42 -2.68 4.35 14.94
C LYS A 42 -2.70 4.17 16.45
N THR A 43 -1.50 4.05 17.03
CA THR A 43 -1.30 4.08 18.49
C THR A 43 -1.10 5.50 19.04
N ILE A 44 -0.80 6.46 18.18
CA ILE A 44 -0.55 7.86 18.57
C ILE A 44 -1.76 8.70 18.16
N GLN A 45 -2.20 9.57 19.05
CA GLN A 45 -3.30 10.50 18.76
C GLN A 45 -2.94 11.44 17.61
N ASN A 46 -3.90 11.72 16.77
CA ASN A 46 -3.75 12.76 15.76
C ASN A 46 -3.73 14.13 16.47
N ASN A 47 -2.68 14.90 16.25
CA ASN A 47 -2.53 16.22 16.85
C ASN A 47 -3.37 17.29 16.13
N SER A 48 -3.75 17.00 14.89
CA SER A 48 -4.63 17.87 14.09
C SER A 48 -5.64 17.03 13.29
N SER A 49 -6.80 17.59 13.04
CA SER A 49 -7.83 17.01 12.17
C SER A 49 -7.47 17.08 10.67
N GLU A 50 -6.36 17.74 10.34
CA GLU A 50 -5.96 18.08 8.98
C GLU A 50 -4.84 17.17 8.42
N ASP A 51 -4.27 16.28 9.23
CA ASP A 51 -3.17 15.41 8.80
C ASP A 51 -3.70 14.22 7.97
N LYS A 52 -4.18 14.51 6.77
CA LYS A 52 -4.47 13.46 5.79
C LYS A 52 -3.15 12.90 5.26
N ILE A 53 -3.11 11.59 5.03
CA ILE A 53 -1.97 10.92 4.41
C ILE A 53 -1.92 11.27 2.92
N TYR A 54 -3.08 11.28 2.29
CA TYR A 54 -3.26 11.63 0.88
C TYR A 54 -4.63 12.27 0.63
N SER A 55 -4.75 12.91 -0.50
CA SER A 55 -6.03 13.37 -1.03
C SER A 55 -6.22 12.86 -2.46
N THR A 56 -7.47 12.77 -2.89
CA THR A 56 -7.82 12.46 -4.28
C THR A 56 -8.52 13.63 -4.90
N MET A 57 -8.22 13.92 -6.16
CA MET A 57 -8.84 14.99 -6.92
C MET A 57 -9.19 14.47 -8.32
N GLU A 58 -10.36 14.85 -8.82
CA GLU A 58 -10.71 14.65 -10.23
C GLU A 58 -10.13 15.80 -11.06
N VAL A 59 -9.17 15.47 -11.92
CA VAL A 59 -8.49 16.44 -12.78
C VAL A 59 -9.02 16.30 -14.20
N PRO A 60 -9.50 17.40 -14.83
CA PRO A 60 -9.95 17.36 -16.21
C PRO A 60 -8.76 17.24 -17.16
N HIS A 61 -8.87 16.34 -18.12
CA HIS A 61 -7.94 16.16 -19.22
C HIS A 61 -8.65 16.40 -20.54
N ILE A 62 -7.90 16.87 -21.54
CA ILE A 62 -8.40 17.16 -22.87
C ILE A 62 -7.66 16.28 -23.87
N VAL A 63 -8.40 15.56 -24.68
CA VAL A 63 -7.89 14.86 -25.85
C VAL A 63 -8.45 15.52 -27.10
N THR A 64 -7.57 15.89 -28.02
CA THR A 64 -7.96 16.41 -29.33
C THR A 64 -7.66 15.37 -30.42
N ASP A 65 -8.66 14.99 -31.16
CA ASP A 65 -8.46 14.15 -32.34
C ASP A 65 -7.69 14.94 -33.40
N ARG A 66 -6.61 14.35 -33.92
CA ARG A 66 -5.73 15.02 -34.90
C ARG A 66 -6.32 15.11 -36.29
N ILE A 67 -7.36 14.34 -36.60
CA ILE A 67 -7.99 14.28 -37.91
C ILE A 67 -9.23 15.15 -37.95
N SER A 68 -10.14 14.94 -36.97
CA SER A 68 -11.41 15.69 -36.90
C SER A 68 -11.31 17.03 -36.17
N TYR A 69 -10.22 17.24 -35.39
CA TYR A 69 -10.04 18.36 -34.47
C TYR A 69 -11.11 18.45 -33.39
N GLU A 70 -11.88 17.38 -33.20
CA GLU A 70 -12.82 17.31 -32.11
C GLU A 70 -12.09 17.18 -30.77
N THR A 71 -12.60 17.88 -29.78
CA THR A 71 -12.04 17.89 -28.44
C THR A 71 -12.96 17.16 -27.48
N GLN A 72 -12.42 16.21 -26.74
CA GLN A 72 -13.14 15.50 -25.68
C GLN A 72 -12.50 15.79 -24.33
N ILE A 73 -13.34 16.05 -23.34
CA ILE A 73 -12.91 16.23 -21.96
C ILE A 73 -13.21 14.92 -21.21
N PHE A 74 -12.22 14.41 -20.51
CA PHE A 74 -12.40 13.30 -19.57
C PHE A 74 -11.79 13.67 -18.23
N TYR A 75 -12.26 13.00 -17.17
CA TYR A 75 -11.77 13.23 -15.82
C TYR A 75 -10.98 12.04 -15.36
N GLN A 76 -9.84 12.31 -14.71
CA GLN A 76 -8.98 11.28 -14.14
C GLN A 76 -8.81 11.57 -12.64
N THR A 77 -8.96 10.53 -11.83
CA THR A 77 -8.71 10.66 -10.39
C THR A 77 -7.21 10.58 -10.13
N GLU A 78 -6.68 11.62 -9.55
CA GLU A 78 -5.27 11.70 -9.14
C GLU A 78 -5.14 11.62 -7.62
N VAL A 79 -4.04 11.03 -7.16
CA VAL A 79 -3.69 10.90 -5.75
C VAL A 79 -2.55 11.85 -5.43
N PHE A 80 -2.73 12.68 -4.42
CA PHE A 80 -1.73 13.62 -3.93
C PHE A 80 -1.35 13.24 -2.49
N PHE A 81 -0.10 12.90 -2.26
CA PHE A 81 0.42 12.65 -0.93
C PHE A 81 0.71 13.97 -0.20
N ASN A 82 0.53 13.95 1.11
CA ASN A 82 1.00 15.05 1.95
C ASN A 82 2.54 15.08 1.91
N SER A 83 3.14 16.26 2.13
CA SER A 83 4.59 16.45 2.12
C SER A 83 5.38 15.53 3.06
N ASN A 84 4.74 15.02 4.11
CA ASN A 84 5.34 14.11 5.09
C ASN A 84 4.78 12.69 4.98
N ALA A 85 4.20 12.33 3.85
CA ALA A 85 3.60 11.03 3.62
C ALA A 85 4.08 10.44 2.29
N GLY A 86 4.10 9.12 2.23
CA GLY A 86 4.53 8.40 1.03
C GLY A 86 4.14 6.94 1.09
N LEU A 87 4.60 6.20 0.12
CA LEU A 87 4.50 4.75 0.09
C LEU A 87 5.75 4.15 0.73
N PHE A 88 5.63 2.97 1.28
CA PHE A 88 6.77 2.21 1.77
C PHE A 88 6.69 0.76 1.27
N PHE A 89 7.82 0.12 1.22
CA PHE A 89 7.93 -1.32 1.00
C PHE A 89 9.06 -1.89 1.85
N ILE A 90 9.07 -3.20 2.01
CA ILE A 90 10.12 -3.94 2.72
C ILE A 90 10.75 -4.87 1.71
N ALA A 91 12.07 -4.86 1.63
CA ALA A 91 12.83 -5.74 0.76
C ALA A 91 13.91 -6.45 1.57
N ASP A 92 14.07 -7.74 1.30
CA ASP A 92 15.23 -8.52 1.73
C ASP A 92 16.16 -8.65 0.53
N VAL A 93 17.29 -7.96 0.58
CA VAL A 93 18.23 -7.86 -0.53
C VAL A 93 19.58 -8.40 -0.10
N LYS A 94 20.14 -9.32 -0.88
CA LYS A 94 21.49 -9.83 -0.63
C LYS A 94 22.52 -8.71 -0.74
N ASP A 95 23.53 -8.71 0.13
CA ASP A 95 24.55 -7.65 0.20
C ASP A 95 25.19 -7.36 -1.16
N GLU A 96 25.47 -8.40 -1.94
CA GLU A 96 26.06 -8.28 -3.29
C GLU A 96 25.17 -7.57 -4.32
N LEU A 97 23.87 -7.42 -4.03
CA LEU A 97 22.89 -6.82 -4.92
C LEU A 97 22.39 -5.44 -4.46
N ILE A 98 22.75 -5.00 -3.25
CA ILE A 98 22.28 -3.73 -2.67
C ILE A 98 22.52 -2.55 -3.62
N GLN A 99 23.74 -2.38 -4.11
CA GLN A 99 24.09 -1.26 -5.00
C GLN A 99 23.27 -1.29 -6.31
N LYS A 100 23.03 -2.48 -6.86
CA LYS A 100 22.21 -2.61 -8.07
C LYS A 100 20.73 -2.31 -7.78
N PHE A 101 20.25 -2.76 -6.63
CA PHE A 101 18.90 -2.51 -6.19
C PHE A 101 18.63 -1.01 -6.01
N GLU A 102 19.52 -0.31 -5.32
CA GLU A 102 19.44 1.15 -5.14
C GLU A 102 19.47 1.90 -6.47
N ALA A 103 20.39 1.51 -7.37
CA ALA A 103 20.45 2.11 -8.70
C ALA A 103 19.17 1.93 -9.52
N ILE A 104 18.57 0.74 -9.46
CA ILE A 104 17.30 0.44 -10.13
C ILE A 104 16.15 1.22 -9.49
N LEU A 105 16.15 1.33 -8.16
CA LEU A 105 15.11 2.05 -7.43
C LEU A 105 15.15 3.55 -7.73
N ASN A 106 16.34 4.15 -7.77
CA ASN A 106 16.54 5.54 -8.17
C ASN A 106 16.09 5.76 -9.63
N PHE A 107 16.49 4.88 -10.53
CA PHE A 107 16.04 4.94 -11.92
C PHE A 107 14.51 4.84 -12.03
N LEU A 108 13.87 3.97 -11.24
CA LEU A 108 12.41 3.87 -11.20
C LEU A 108 11.78 5.15 -10.65
N GLY A 109 12.43 5.81 -9.69
CA GLY A 109 12.01 7.10 -9.16
C GLY A 109 12.00 8.20 -10.22
N ASP A 110 13.04 8.23 -11.06
CA ASP A 110 13.15 9.16 -12.19
C ASP A 110 12.14 8.86 -13.31
N GLU A 111 11.86 7.58 -13.56
CA GLU A 111 10.85 7.16 -14.54
C GLU A 111 9.41 7.35 -14.03
N GLY A 112 9.21 7.29 -12.73
CA GLY A 112 7.93 7.43 -12.06
C GLY A 112 7.07 6.18 -12.02
N LEU A 113 6.12 6.16 -11.10
CA LEU A 113 5.09 5.14 -10.93
C LEU A 113 3.72 5.68 -11.34
N GLY A 114 2.93 4.86 -12.03
CA GLY A 114 1.56 5.19 -12.42
C GLY A 114 1.33 5.37 -13.93
N ALA A 115 0.16 5.88 -14.29
CA ALA A 115 -0.27 5.94 -15.68
C ALA A 115 0.36 7.09 -16.48
N ASP A 116 0.55 8.25 -15.87
CA ASP A 116 0.90 9.51 -16.54
C ASP A 116 2.40 9.87 -16.43
N LYS A 117 3.27 8.86 -16.44
CA LYS A 117 4.73 9.03 -16.35
C LYS A 117 5.30 9.92 -17.46
N THR A 118 4.75 9.81 -18.67
CA THR A 118 5.21 10.58 -19.84
C THR A 118 5.02 12.08 -19.71
N ILE A 119 4.17 12.52 -18.81
CA ILE A 119 3.94 13.95 -18.51
C ILE A 119 4.51 14.36 -17.16
N GLY A 120 5.43 13.55 -16.60
CA GLY A 120 6.19 13.86 -15.40
C GLY A 120 5.45 13.59 -14.09
N LYS A 121 4.38 12.76 -14.12
CA LYS A 121 3.72 12.34 -12.89
C LYS A 121 4.32 11.06 -12.31
N GLY A 122 4.15 10.89 -11.00
CA GLY A 122 4.58 9.68 -10.29
C GLY A 122 6.08 9.61 -10.03
N LEU A 123 6.83 10.68 -10.22
CA LEU A 123 8.22 10.77 -9.81
C LEU A 123 8.32 10.66 -8.28
N PHE A 124 9.35 10.01 -7.78
CA PHE A 124 9.56 9.86 -6.35
C PHE A 124 11.04 9.74 -6.00
N GLU A 125 11.36 10.07 -4.78
CA GLU A 125 12.64 9.78 -4.16
C GLU A 125 12.46 8.64 -3.17
N ALA A 126 13.37 7.68 -3.18
CA ALA A 126 13.37 6.58 -2.24
C ALA A 126 14.41 6.83 -1.15
N GLU A 127 13.99 6.71 0.09
CA GLU A 127 14.86 6.83 1.24
C GLU A 127 14.86 5.52 2.03
N GLU A 128 16.04 5.07 2.43
CA GLU A 128 16.15 3.95 3.35
C GLU A 128 15.72 4.40 4.75
N ILE A 129 14.89 3.60 5.42
CA ILE A 129 14.57 3.81 6.82
C ILE A 129 15.60 3.01 7.64
N PRO A 130 16.60 3.68 8.22
CA PRO A 130 17.64 3.01 8.98
C PRO A 130 17.03 2.34 10.22
N ASP A 131 17.63 1.24 10.65
CA ASP A 131 17.25 0.48 11.83
C ASP A 131 15.79 -0.04 11.82
N PHE A 132 15.19 -0.14 10.62
CA PHE A 132 13.90 -0.76 10.49
C PHE A 132 14.00 -2.24 10.85
N ASN A 133 13.49 -2.58 12.04
CA ASN A 133 13.45 -3.96 12.49
C ASN A 133 12.01 -4.34 12.86
N LEU A 134 11.51 -5.35 12.22
CA LEU A 134 10.20 -5.90 12.54
C LEU A 134 10.19 -6.64 13.87
N ASN A 135 11.37 -6.91 14.48
CA ASN A 135 11.54 -7.59 15.77
C ASN A 135 10.34 -8.49 16.11
N PHE A 136 10.14 -9.47 15.27
CA PHE A 136 9.22 -10.55 15.61
C PHE A 136 9.94 -11.33 16.71
N ASN A 137 9.36 -11.37 17.89
CA ASN A 137 9.80 -12.33 18.86
C ASN A 137 9.64 -13.69 18.19
N GLU A 138 10.73 -14.32 17.80
CA GLU A 138 10.75 -15.72 17.43
C GLU A 138 10.41 -16.51 18.69
N THR A 139 9.18 -16.42 19.12
CA THR A 139 8.68 -17.31 20.16
C THR A 139 8.64 -18.67 19.51
N GLU A 140 9.26 -19.66 20.19
CA GLU A 140 9.25 -21.08 19.81
C GLU A 140 7.81 -21.65 19.67
N ASN A 141 6.80 -20.86 19.97
CA ASN A 141 5.40 -21.15 19.72
C ASN A 141 5.15 -21.11 18.20
N LYS A 142 5.23 -22.28 17.60
CA LYS A 142 4.79 -22.51 16.24
C LYS A 142 3.32 -22.14 16.12
N SER A 143 3.05 -20.87 15.81
CA SER A 143 1.71 -20.46 15.45
C SER A 143 1.37 -21.13 14.11
N ASN A 144 0.19 -21.71 14.01
CA ASN A 144 -0.31 -22.22 12.75
C ASN A 144 -0.86 -21.11 11.85
N PHE A 145 -0.80 -19.85 12.31
CA PHE A 145 -1.30 -18.71 11.58
C PHE A 145 -0.17 -17.91 10.96
N TYR A 146 -0.35 -17.55 9.69
CA TYR A 146 0.56 -16.72 8.92
C TYR A 146 -0.17 -15.48 8.44
N TYR A 147 0.50 -14.33 8.47
CA TYR A 147 -0.01 -13.08 7.93
C TYR A 147 0.74 -12.75 6.64
N SER A 148 0.01 -12.56 5.55
CA SER A 148 0.61 -12.03 4.33
C SER A 148 0.67 -10.51 4.40
N LEU A 149 1.86 -9.93 4.27
CA LEU A 149 2.07 -8.47 4.22
C LEU A 149 2.00 -7.92 2.80
N SER A 150 1.77 -8.78 1.81
CA SER A 150 1.67 -8.39 0.40
C SER A 150 0.56 -9.16 -0.28
N LEU A 151 0.26 -8.76 -1.52
CA LEU A 151 -0.61 -9.57 -2.37
C LEU A 151 0.05 -10.92 -2.64
N TYR A 152 -0.69 -11.97 -2.41
CA TYR A 152 -0.25 -13.34 -2.60
C TYR A 152 -1.06 -14.00 -3.70
N SER A 153 -0.37 -14.62 -4.64
CA SER A 153 -0.97 -15.44 -5.69
C SER A 153 -0.44 -16.86 -5.53
N PRO A 154 -1.18 -17.75 -4.86
CA PRO A 154 -0.73 -19.12 -4.63
C PRO A 154 -0.59 -19.90 -5.92
N THR A 155 0.38 -20.78 -5.97
CA THR A 155 0.42 -21.85 -6.96
C THR A 155 -0.71 -22.84 -6.70
N LYS A 156 -1.00 -23.72 -7.68
CA LYS A 156 -2.02 -24.74 -7.50
C LYS A 156 -1.72 -25.68 -6.31
N GLU A 157 -0.45 -26.02 -6.13
CA GLU A 157 -0.01 -26.90 -5.04
C GLU A 157 -0.09 -26.23 -3.66
N GLU A 158 0.18 -24.95 -3.60
CA GLU A 158 0.02 -24.16 -2.37
C GLU A 158 -1.44 -23.97 -2.03
N PHE A 159 -2.28 -23.71 -3.03
CA PHE A 159 -3.72 -23.55 -2.85
C PHE A 159 -4.38 -24.80 -2.28
N GLU A 160 -3.94 -25.99 -2.69
CA GLU A 160 -4.43 -27.26 -2.14
C GLU A 160 -4.06 -27.46 -0.65
N LYS A 161 -3.02 -26.75 -0.17
CA LYS A 161 -2.58 -26.79 1.25
C LYS A 161 -3.22 -25.72 2.12
N ILE A 162 -3.81 -24.70 1.51
CA ILE A 162 -4.54 -23.66 2.24
C ILE A 162 -5.83 -24.29 2.75
N ALA A 163 -6.11 -24.16 4.04
CA ALA A 163 -7.40 -24.52 4.63
C ALA A 163 -8.37 -23.36 4.49
N PRO A 164 -9.29 -23.35 3.48
CA PRO A 164 -10.14 -22.19 3.21
C PRO A 164 -11.06 -21.83 4.40
N ASP A 165 -11.51 -22.84 5.13
CA ASP A 165 -12.42 -22.67 6.27
C ASP A 165 -11.73 -22.06 7.51
N GLU A 166 -10.38 -22.08 7.54
CA GLU A 166 -9.57 -21.55 8.62
C GLU A 166 -8.76 -20.30 8.18
N SER A 167 -8.97 -19.85 6.94
CA SER A 167 -8.24 -18.74 6.36
C SER A 167 -9.14 -17.51 6.23
N TYR A 168 -8.57 -16.35 6.54
CA TYR A 168 -9.22 -15.04 6.34
C TYR A 168 -8.53 -14.34 5.18
N TYR A 169 -9.24 -14.09 4.10
CA TYR A 169 -8.70 -13.42 2.91
C TYR A 169 -9.76 -12.57 2.22
N ASP A 170 -9.30 -11.65 1.41
CA ASP A 170 -10.13 -10.88 0.49
C ASP A 170 -9.47 -10.89 -0.90
N PHE A 171 -10.27 -10.71 -1.94
CA PHE A 171 -9.79 -10.66 -3.31
C PHE A 171 -9.64 -9.23 -3.79
N ILE A 172 -8.49 -8.92 -4.37
CA ILE A 172 -8.29 -7.66 -5.08
C ILE A 172 -8.44 -7.93 -6.57
N ILE A 173 -9.49 -7.36 -7.14
CA ILE A 173 -9.69 -7.37 -8.59
C ILE A 173 -8.75 -6.31 -9.17
N ARG A 174 -7.90 -6.73 -10.10
CA ARG A 174 -7.06 -5.82 -10.87
C ARG A 174 -7.55 -5.83 -12.31
N ASP A 175 -8.27 -4.79 -12.67
CA ASP A 175 -8.64 -4.52 -14.05
C ASP A 175 -7.57 -3.63 -14.67
N GLY A 176 -7.09 -3.99 -15.84
CA GLY A 176 -6.12 -3.22 -16.58
C GLY A 176 -6.32 -3.45 -18.09
N LEU A 177 -6.29 -2.38 -18.87
CA LEU A 177 -6.19 -2.49 -20.32
C LEU A 177 -4.76 -2.89 -20.67
N VAL A 178 -4.58 -4.12 -21.14
CA VAL A 178 -3.33 -4.54 -21.79
C VAL A 178 -3.40 -4.03 -23.22
N SER A 179 -2.60 -3.01 -23.56
CA SER A 179 -2.41 -2.68 -24.96
C SER A 179 -1.65 -3.83 -25.60
N ASN A 180 -2.35 -4.71 -26.30
CA ASN A 180 -1.71 -5.66 -27.20
C ASN A 180 -1.01 -4.85 -28.32
N LYS A 181 0.28 -4.58 -28.15
CA LYS A 181 1.13 -4.35 -29.29
C LYS A 181 1.32 -5.73 -29.92
N THR A 182 0.47 -6.08 -30.86
CA THR A 182 0.81 -7.08 -31.87
C THR A 182 2.06 -6.58 -32.59
N LEU A 183 3.18 -7.27 -32.33
CA LEU A 183 4.39 -7.19 -33.14
C LEU A 183 4.11 -7.78 -34.52
#